data_62bf280299b0ef76efce1025d56dfed2
#
_entry.id   62bf280299b0ef76efce1025d56dfed2
#
_cell.length_a   1.000
_cell.length_b   1.000
_cell.length_c   1.000
_cell.angle_alpha   90.00
_cell.angle_beta   90.00
_cell.angle_gamma   90.00
#
_symmetry.space_group_name_H-M   'P 1'
#
loop_
_entity.id
_entity.type
_entity.pdbx_description
1 polymer ?
#
loop_
_entity_poly.entity_id
_entity_poly.type
_entity_poly.pdbx_seq_one_letter_code
_entity_poly.pdbx_strand_id
1 'polypeptide(L)'
;GRNRARGLLKTPSFEDFKSFVLDSNPHKHDDELVVPNPAPVFVDHKNVSATAILNFSLKGFSQGHCDHKALLQLEPTVVWSKLNALKDRKLSQRDFAVFLEDWVSVLEITDAAGNVIGGAQALAAVRNMKIDATVSADHSVGNMSESRSRFDQVEARSKEEFTPAYFKIRDSAYFGLDERLIVLRLVINTNDDKPVFSIQIVKEELLLDEIIQDFKAKVIELLPDNPVRIGTFTA
;
A
#
# COMPACT_ATOMS: atom_id res chain seq x y z
N GLY A 1 19.56 -42.27 6.77
CA GLY A 1 18.54 -41.49 7.44
C GLY A 1 17.64 -40.78 6.44
N ARG A 2 16.34 -40.86 6.61
CA ARG A 2 15.40 -40.10 5.76
C ARG A 2 15.61 -38.60 6.01
N ASN A 3 15.91 -37.86 4.94
CA ASN A 3 15.95 -36.40 5.01
C ASN A 3 14.53 -35.90 5.23
N ARG A 4 14.31 -35.23 6.37
CA ARG A 4 13.04 -34.55 6.62
C ARG A 4 12.94 -33.23 5.82
N ALA A 5 11.72 -32.84 5.46
CA ALA A 5 11.50 -31.57 4.80
C ALA A 5 11.85 -30.40 5.73
N ARG A 6 12.58 -29.45 5.20
CA ARG A 6 12.95 -28.19 5.87
C ARG A 6 13.23 -27.12 4.82
N GLY A 7 13.23 -25.90 5.24
CA GLY A 7 13.52 -24.76 4.38
C GLY A 7 12.38 -23.74 4.38
N LEU A 8 12.52 -22.73 3.56
CA LEU A 8 11.58 -21.63 3.45
C LEU A 8 11.14 -21.46 2.00
N LEU A 9 9.85 -21.61 1.74
CA LEU A 9 9.24 -21.16 0.52
C LEU A 9 8.87 -19.68 0.69
N LYS A 10 9.24 -18.84 -0.27
CA LYS A 10 8.72 -17.47 -0.39
C LYS A 10 7.89 -17.38 -1.65
N THR A 11 6.69 -16.85 -1.54
CA THR A 11 5.78 -16.69 -2.68
C THR A 11 4.92 -15.44 -2.55
N PRO A 12 4.65 -14.72 -3.64
CA PRO A 12 3.65 -13.66 -3.67
C PRO A 12 2.23 -14.18 -3.98
N SER A 13 2.07 -15.46 -4.22
CA SER A 13 0.83 -16.09 -4.67
C SER A 13 0.04 -16.71 -3.52
N PHE A 14 -1.19 -16.27 -3.31
CA PHE A 14 -2.12 -16.90 -2.38
C PHE A 14 -2.32 -18.39 -2.69
N GLU A 15 -2.48 -18.73 -3.96
CA GLU A 15 -2.74 -20.12 -4.38
C GLU A 15 -1.53 -21.02 -4.14
N ASP A 16 -0.32 -20.56 -4.45
CA ASP A 16 0.88 -21.34 -4.20
C ASP A 16 1.14 -21.52 -2.71
N PHE A 17 0.91 -20.47 -1.93
CA PHE A 17 0.98 -20.53 -0.47
C PHE A 17 -0.01 -21.54 0.09
N LYS A 18 -1.27 -21.48 -0.34
CA LYS A 18 -2.32 -22.41 0.04
C LYS A 18 -1.94 -23.86 -0.27
N SER A 19 -1.53 -24.15 -1.51
CA SER A 19 -1.16 -25.48 -1.95
C SER A 19 -0.02 -26.04 -1.13
N PHE A 20 1.01 -25.24 -0.89
CA PHE A 20 2.18 -25.66 -0.13
C PHE A 20 1.85 -25.97 1.34
N VAL A 21 1.00 -25.13 1.96
CA VAL A 21 0.56 -25.34 3.34
C VAL A 21 -0.32 -26.60 3.44
N LEU A 22 -1.25 -26.78 2.51
CA LEU A 22 -2.17 -27.93 2.53
C LEU A 22 -1.45 -29.24 2.27
N ASP A 23 -0.42 -29.26 1.43
CA ASP A 23 0.39 -30.45 1.19
C ASP A 23 1.14 -30.91 2.45
N SER A 24 1.32 -30.01 3.41
CA SER A 24 1.97 -30.29 4.68
C SER A 24 1.00 -30.63 5.81
N ASN A 25 -0.31 -30.44 5.57
CA ASN A 25 -1.34 -30.83 6.53
C ASN A 25 -1.44 -32.36 6.63
N PRO A 26 -1.89 -32.90 7.78
CA PRO A 26 -1.99 -34.34 7.96
C PRO A 26 -2.97 -34.99 6.98
N HIS A 27 -2.56 -36.08 6.38
CA HIS A 27 -3.39 -36.90 5.51
C HIS A 27 -3.95 -38.11 6.25
N LYS A 28 -5.17 -38.53 5.91
CA LYS A 28 -5.91 -39.60 6.59
C LYS A 28 -5.27 -41.00 6.49
N HIS A 29 -4.22 -41.16 5.66
CA HIS A 29 -3.67 -42.46 5.32
C HIS A 29 -2.26 -42.74 5.90
N ASP A 30 -1.71 -41.82 6.68
CA ASP A 30 -0.37 -41.96 7.23
C ASP A 30 -0.38 -42.39 8.70
N ASP A 31 -1.05 -43.50 9.02
CA ASP A 31 -1.25 -43.97 10.40
C ASP A 31 0.06 -44.35 11.10
N GLU A 32 1.13 -44.56 10.36
CA GLU A 32 2.43 -45.02 10.90
C GLU A 32 3.53 -43.95 10.94
N LEU A 33 3.27 -42.73 10.39
CA LEU A 33 4.25 -41.67 10.33
C LEU A 33 3.93 -40.54 11.34
N VAL A 34 4.98 -39.90 11.83
CA VAL A 34 4.81 -38.68 12.62
C VAL A 34 4.29 -37.59 11.71
N VAL A 35 3.03 -37.21 11.89
CA VAL A 35 2.32 -36.27 11.04
C VAL A 35 2.26 -34.93 11.73
N PRO A 36 2.55 -33.82 11.03
CA PRO A 36 2.39 -32.50 11.62
C PRO A 36 0.91 -32.17 11.83
N ASN A 37 0.62 -31.40 12.87
CA ASN A 37 -0.69 -30.77 13.03
C ASN A 37 -0.86 -29.70 11.93
N PRO A 38 -2.11 -29.25 11.66
CA PRO A 38 -2.34 -28.14 10.75
C PRO A 38 -1.43 -26.95 11.11
N ALA A 39 -0.72 -26.43 10.13
CA ALA A 39 0.28 -25.39 10.34
C ALA A 39 -0.35 -24.10 10.86
N PRO A 40 0.15 -23.53 11.94
CA PRO A 40 -0.25 -22.17 12.32
C PRO A 40 0.30 -21.16 11.33
N VAL A 41 -0.48 -20.12 11.06
CA VAL A 41 -0.12 -19.03 10.17
C VAL A 41 -0.03 -17.76 10.99
N PHE A 42 1.11 -17.09 10.95
CA PHE A 42 1.36 -15.85 11.66
C PHE A 42 1.31 -14.69 10.68
N VAL A 43 0.36 -13.78 10.89
CA VAL A 43 0.19 -12.58 10.06
C VAL A 43 0.99 -11.43 10.66
N ASP A 44 1.91 -10.90 9.87
CA ASP A 44 2.71 -9.71 10.21
C ASP A 44 2.03 -8.47 9.64
N HIS A 45 1.46 -7.66 10.52
CA HIS A 45 0.74 -6.45 10.15
C HIS A 45 1.65 -5.37 9.54
N LYS A 46 2.91 -5.31 9.94
CA LYS A 46 3.83 -4.28 9.45
C LYS A 46 4.28 -4.53 8.02
N ASN A 47 4.46 -5.78 7.65
CA ASN A 47 5.04 -6.17 6.37
C ASN A 47 4.02 -6.72 5.38
N VAL A 48 2.73 -6.77 5.76
CA VAL A 48 1.66 -7.36 4.94
C VAL A 48 2.10 -8.74 4.44
N SER A 49 2.46 -9.59 5.39
CA SER A 49 2.97 -10.94 5.12
C SER A 49 2.40 -11.95 6.07
N ALA A 50 2.43 -13.21 5.68
CA ALA A 50 1.99 -14.32 6.50
C ALA A 50 3.01 -15.46 6.41
N THR A 51 3.37 -16.01 7.57
CA THR A 51 4.29 -17.15 7.66
C THR A 51 3.57 -18.34 8.24
N ALA A 52 3.51 -19.43 7.48
CA ALA A 52 3.06 -20.72 7.96
C ALA A 52 4.28 -21.53 8.42
N ILE A 53 4.20 -22.11 9.61
CA ILE A 53 5.24 -23.00 10.13
C ILE A 53 4.72 -24.42 10.03
N LEU A 54 5.23 -25.16 9.03
CA LEU A 54 4.67 -26.43 8.60
C LEU A 54 4.98 -27.57 9.55
N ASN A 55 6.05 -27.45 10.31
CA ASN A 55 6.44 -28.42 11.33
C ASN A 55 6.50 -27.78 12.74
N PHE A 56 5.48 -26.96 13.05
CA PHE A 56 5.37 -26.29 14.34
C PHE A 56 5.12 -27.28 15.48
N SER A 57 4.18 -28.18 15.28
CA SER A 57 3.86 -29.24 16.24
C SER A 57 3.54 -30.53 15.52
N LEU A 58 3.85 -31.66 16.16
CA LEU A 58 3.63 -33.00 15.65
C LEU A 58 2.52 -33.66 16.46
N LYS A 59 1.73 -34.50 15.79
CA LYS A 59 0.68 -35.27 16.45
C LYS A 59 1.29 -36.14 17.54
N GLY A 60 0.85 -35.95 18.78
CA GLY A 60 1.37 -36.65 19.94
C GLY A 60 2.62 -36.05 20.57
N PHE A 61 3.11 -34.92 20.05
CA PHE A 61 4.30 -34.22 20.59
C PHE A 61 3.98 -32.73 20.79
N SER A 62 4.65 -32.10 21.77
CA SER A 62 4.40 -30.73 22.13
C SER A 62 5.01 -29.70 21.16
N GLN A 63 6.09 -30.08 20.48
CA GLN A 63 6.82 -29.13 19.61
C GLN A 63 7.51 -29.85 18.45
N GLY A 64 7.52 -29.19 17.28
CA GLY A 64 8.28 -29.59 16.11
C GLY A 64 9.57 -28.80 15.97
N HIS A 65 10.27 -28.99 14.87
CA HIS A 65 11.55 -28.32 14.59
C HIS A 65 11.41 -26.85 14.18
N CYS A 66 10.25 -26.43 13.67
CA CYS A 66 9.96 -25.07 13.23
C CYS A 66 10.90 -24.53 12.14
N ASP A 67 11.45 -25.40 11.32
CA ASP A 67 12.42 -25.04 10.27
C ASP A 67 11.92 -25.38 8.85
N HIS A 68 10.62 -25.68 8.72
CA HIS A 68 9.95 -25.83 7.44
C HIS A 68 8.81 -24.84 7.37
N LYS A 69 8.98 -23.80 6.57
CA LYS A 69 8.12 -22.62 6.57
C LYS A 69 7.69 -22.22 5.16
N ALA A 70 6.55 -21.56 5.09
CA ALA A 70 6.11 -20.86 3.89
C ALA A 70 5.83 -19.40 4.24
N LEU A 71 6.36 -18.48 3.45
CA LEU A 71 6.14 -17.04 3.59
C LEU A 71 5.34 -16.55 2.38
N LEU A 72 4.14 -16.05 2.66
CA LEU A 72 3.35 -15.29 1.71
C LEU A 72 3.67 -13.81 1.88
N GLN A 73 4.29 -13.21 0.87
CA GLN A 73 4.56 -11.78 0.84
C GLN A 73 4.10 -11.23 -0.50
N LEU A 74 3.01 -10.49 -0.47
CA LEU A 74 2.39 -9.96 -1.67
C LEU A 74 3.28 -8.90 -2.33
N GLU A 75 3.23 -8.85 -3.64
CA GLU A 75 3.88 -7.79 -4.40
C GLU A 75 2.97 -6.57 -4.47
N PRO A 76 3.49 -5.35 -4.24
CA PRO A 76 2.71 -4.15 -4.46
C PRO A 76 2.39 -3.99 -5.94
N THR A 77 1.22 -3.43 -6.21
CA THR A 77 0.83 -3.07 -7.57
C THR A 77 1.71 -1.94 -8.10
N VAL A 78 1.71 -1.75 -9.42
CA VAL A 78 2.43 -0.62 -10.05
C VAL A 78 1.97 0.71 -9.48
N VAL A 79 0.65 0.87 -9.30
CA VAL A 79 0.07 2.09 -8.71
C VAL A 79 0.57 2.30 -7.29
N TRP A 80 0.44 1.32 -6.43
CA TRP A 80 0.85 1.44 -5.02
C TRP A 80 2.34 1.72 -4.87
N SER A 81 3.17 1.03 -5.64
CA SER A 81 4.62 1.29 -5.69
C SER A 81 4.93 2.72 -6.10
N LYS A 82 4.26 3.23 -7.14
CA LYS A 82 4.47 4.59 -7.63
C LYS A 82 4.06 5.63 -6.60
N LEU A 83 2.89 5.48 -5.98
CA LEU A 83 2.39 6.42 -4.98
C LEU A 83 3.29 6.46 -3.75
N ASN A 84 3.77 5.30 -3.29
CA ASN A 84 4.71 5.26 -2.16
C ASN A 84 6.09 5.84 -2.48
N ALA A 85 6.52 5.74 -3.73
CA ALA A 85 7.76 6.37 -4.18
C ALA A 85 7.65 7.89 -4.29
N LEU A 86 6.45 8.42 -4.60
CA LEU A 86 6.23 9.84 -4.80
C LEU A 86 5.74 10.58 -3.57
N LYS A 87 5.03 9.90 -2.65
CA LYS A 87 4.46 10.59 -1.49
C LYS A 87 5.54 11.34 -0.72
N ASP A 88 5.20 12.56 -0.30
CA ASP A 88 6.05 13.43 0.50
C ASP A 88 7.36 13.88 -0.19
N ARG A 89 7.58 13.51 -1.45
CA ARG A 89 8.70 14.04 -2.22
C ARG A 89 8.36 15.41 -2.78
N LYS A 90 9.34 16.30 -2.73
CA LYS A 90 9.23 17.63 -3.35
C LYS A 90 9.58 17.50 -4.84
N LEU A 91 8.62 17.81 -5.70
CA LEU A 91 8.77 17.77 -7.14
C LEU A 91 8.75 19.17 -7.71
N SER A 92 9.62 19.42 -8.68
CA SER A 92 9.54 20.64 -9.48
C SER A 92 8.25 20.67 -10.30
N GLN A 93 7.88 21.84 -10.77
CA GLN A 93 6.74 22.00 -11.68
C GLN A 93 6.86 21.09 -12.90
N ARG A 94 8.04 20.99 -13.47
CA ARG A 94 8.32 20.12 -14.63
C ARG A 94 8.10 18.64 -14.27
N ASP A 95 8.69 18.19 -13.18
CA ASP A 95 8.61 16.78 -12.79
C ASP A 95 7.20 16.37 -12.42
N PHE A 96 6.46 17.26 -11.76
CA PHE A 96 5.07 17.00 -11.43
C PHE A 96 4.18 17.00 -12.68
N ALA A 97 4.43 17.89 -13.64
CA ALA A 97 3.74 17.89 -14.91
C ALA A 97 3.97 16.58 -15.70
N VAL A 98 5.19 16.05 -15.69
CA VAL A 98 5.52 14.76 -16.31
C VAL A 98 4.74 13.63 -15.62
N PHE A 99 4.70 13.62 -14.30
CA PHE A 99 3.90 12.64 -13.56
C PHE A 99 2.42 12.69 -13.97
N LEU A 100 1.82 13.88 -14.02
CA LEU A 100 0.43 14.04 -14.43
C LEU A 100 0.21 13.56 -15.88
N GLU A 101 1.10 13.94 -16.78
CA GLU A 101 1.00 13.53 -18.19
C GLU A 101 0.96 12.01 -18.33
N ASP A 102 1.82 11.31 -17.58
CA ASP A 102 1.90 9.86 -17.63
C ASP A 102 0.73 9.16 -16.93
N TRP A 103 0.16 9.77 -15.89
CA TRP A 103 -0.83 9.12 -15.02
C TRP A 103 -2.26 9.64 -15.15
N VAL A 104 -2.48 10.71 -15.94
CA VAL A 104 -3.79 11.36 -16.05
C VAL A 104 -4.92 10.40 -16.45
N SER A 105 -4.62 9.40 -17.27
CA SER A 105 -5.63 8.44 -17.76
C SER A 105 -6.22 7.56 -16.64
N VAL A 106 -5.53 7.39 -15.53
CA VAL A 106 -5.97 6.56 -14.39
C VAL A 106 -6.38 7.39 -13.17
N LEU A 107 -6.26 8.71 -13.26
CA LEU A 107 -6.60 9.61 -12.17
C LEU A 107 -7.93 10.31 -12.43
N GLU A 108 -8.78 10.39 -11.40
CA GLU A 108 -9.86 11.36 -11.33
C GLU A 108 -9.35 12.58 -10.55
N ILE A 109 -9.42 13.75 -11.17
CA ILE A 109 -8.86 14.97 -10.61
C ILE A 109 -9.99 15.88 -10.20
N THR A 110 -9.92 16.41 -8.98
CA THR A 110 -10.91 17.34 -8.47
C THR A 110 -10.24 18.60 -7.93
N ASP A 111 -10.98 19.72 -7.92
CA ASP A 111 -10.56 20.93 -7.24
C ASP A 111 -10.85 20.84 -5.72
N ALA A 112 -10.56 21.90 -4.98
CA ALA A 112 -10.78 21.96 -3.54
C ALA A 112 -12.27 21.87 -3.15
N ALA A 113 -13.17 22.28 -4.03
CA ALA A 113 -14.62 22.20 -3.82
C ALA A 113 -15.21 20.84 -4.21
N GLY A 114 -14.42 19.94 -4.76
CA GLY A 114 -14.86 18.62 -5.19
C GLY A 114 -15.34 18.55 -6.64
N ASN A 115 -15.22 19.61 -7.41
CA ASN A 115 -15.58 19.60 -8.82
C ASN A 115 -14.54 18.84 -9.65
N VAL A 116 -15.02 18.00 -10.55
CA VAL A 116 -14.13 17.22 -11.43
C VAL A 116 -13.45 18.14 -12.45
N ILE A 117 -12.15 17.98 -12.59
CA ILE A 117 -11.33 18.72 -13.56
C ILE A 117 -10.86 17.74 -14.64
N GLY A 118 -10.95 18.13 -15.90
CA GLY A 118 -10.40 17.35 -17.00
C GLY A 118 -8.87 17.26 -16.90
N GLY A 119 -8.31 16.12 -17.35
CA GLY A 119 -6.86 15.90 -17.28
C GLY A 119 -6.04 16.95 -18.00
N ALA A 120 -6.47 17.39 -19.18
CA ALA A 120 -5.80 18.45 -19.94
C ALA A 120 -5.84 19.78 -19.22
N GLN A 121 -6.96 20.12 -18.57
CA GLN A 121 -7.10 21.33 -17.78
C GLN A 121 -6.19 21.31 -16.55
N ALA A 122 -6.14 20.19 -15.84
CA ALA A 122 -5.28 20.03 -14.67
C ALA A 122 -3.80 20.16 -15.05
N LEU A 123 -3.40 19.55 -16.15
CA LEU A 123 -2.03 19.61 -16.65
C LEU A 123 -1.65 21.04 -17.05
N ALA A 124 -2.54 21.74 -17.76
CA ALA A 124 -2.34 23.14 -18.12
C ALA A 124 -2.23 24.04 -16.86
N ALA A 125 -3.08 23.80 -15.87
CA ALA A 125 -3.02 24.54 -14.62
C ALA A 125 -1.67 24.37 -13.91
N VAL A 126 -1.15 23.17 -13.85
CA VAL A 126 0.18 22.88 -13.24
C VAL A 126 1.30 23.55 -14.03
N ARG A 127 1.29 23.42 -15.35
CA ARG A 127 2.34 24.00 -16.21
C ARG A 127 2.37 25.51 -16.17
N ASN A 128 1.22 26.15 -16.03
CA ASN A 128 1.09 27.61 -16.08
C ASN A 128 1.02 28.26 -14.69
N MET A 129 1.10 27.46 -13.63
CA MET A 129 1.02 27.99 -12.27
C MET A 129 2.21 28.86 -11.93
N LYS A 130 1.91 30.04 -11.40
CA LYS A 130 2.91 30.98 -10.89
C LYS A 130 2.54 31.35 -9.46
N ILE A 131 3.54 31.44 -8.61
CA ILE A 131 3.38 31.84 -7.22
C ILE A 131 3.90 33.25 -7.07
N ASP A 132 3.06 34.11 -6.49
CA ASP A 132 3.44 35.47 -6.14
C ASP A 132 4.37 35.43 -4.92
N ALA A 133 5.54 36.05 -5.04
CA ALA A 133 6.53 36.14 -3.96
C ALA A 133 5.96 36.81 -2.70
N THR A 134 5.01 37.71 -2.82
CA THR A 134 4.35 38.36 -1.70
C THR A 134 3.50 37.38 -0.88
N VAL A 135 2.90 36.39 -1.50
CA VAL A 135 2.12 35.36 -0.82
C VAL A 135 3.03 34.38 -0.09
N SER A 136 4.19 34.07 -0.64
CA SER A 136 5.15 33.12 -0.04
C SER A 136 5.86 33.69 1.18
N ALA A 137 6.00 35.02 1.30
CA ALA A 137 6.74 35.65 2.39
C ALA A 137 6.00 35.65 3.74
N ASP A 138 4.67 35.58 3.71
CA ASP A 138 3.84 35.72 4.91
C ASP A 138 3.57 34.42 5.67
N HIS A 139 4.09 33.29 5.20
CA HIS A 139 3.75 31.98 5.75
C HIS A 139 4.99 31.14 6.07
N SER A 140 5.47 31.28 7.28
CA SER A 140 6.67 30.56 7.74
C SER A 140 6.39 29.26 8.49
N VAL A 141 5.13 28.90 8.78
CA VAL A 141 4.83 27.74 9.63
C VAL A 141 3.69 26.92 9.05
N GLY A 142 3.95 25.65 8.86
CA GLY A 142 2.98 24.71 8.35
C GLY A 142 2.15 24.02 9.42
N ASN A 143 0.99 24.58 9.81
CA ASN A 143 -0.07 23.74 10.33
C ASN A 143 -1.04 23.40 9.18
N MET A 144 -1.94 22.47 9.40
CA MET A 144 -2.89 22.01 8.36
C MET A 144 -3.79 23.12 7.85
N SER A 145 -4.18 24.05 8.70
CA SER A 145 -5.03 25.18 8.30
C SER A 145 -4.27 26.21 7.48
N GLU A 146 -3.01 26.46 7.80
CA GLU A 146 -2.16 27.35 7.01
C GLU A 146 -1.80 26.75 5.65
N SER A 147 -1.52 25.47 5.58
CA SER A 147 -1.28 24.79 4.32
C SER A 147 -2.51 24.89 3.40
N ARG A 148 -3.70 24.74 3.96
CA ARG A 148 -4.94 24.88 3.23
C ARG A 148 -5.17 26.30 2.75
N SER A 149 -4.88 27.30 3.59
CA SER A 149 -4.97 28.71 3.23
C SER A 149 -3.98 29.07 2.11
N ARG A 150 -2.77 28.55 2.14
CA ARG A 150 -1.79 28.73 1.06
C ARG A 150 -2.27 28.10 -0.24
N PHE A 151 -2.87 26.92 -0.17
CA PHE A 151 -3.43 26.27 -1.33
C PHE A 151 -4.54 27.13 -1.96
N ASP A 152 -5.46 27.64 -1.15
CA ASP A 152 -6.54 28.51 -1.62
C ASP A 152 -6.00 29.80 -2.24
N GLN A 153 -4.95 30.37 -1.68
CA GLN A 153 -4.29 31.56 -2.24
C GLN A 153 -3.58 31.28 -3.57
N VAL A 154 -2.90 30.15 -3.68
CA VAL A 154 -2.28 29.72 -4.93
C VAL A 154 -3.34 29.48 -5.99
N GLU A 155 -4.43 28.81 -5.63
CA GLU A 155 -5.56 28.56 -6.52
C GLU A 155 -6.13 29.88 -7.08
N ALA A 156 -6.34 30.89 -6.22
CA ALA A 156 -6.86 32.19 -6.62
C ALA A 156 -5.93 32.95 -7.59
N ARG A 157 -4.65 32.59 -7.65
CA ARG A 157 -3.66 33.22 -8.51
C ARG A 157 -3.24 32.37 -9.72
N SER A 158 -3.79 31.18 -9.86
CA SER A 158 -3.61 30.38 -11.06
C SER A 158 -4.25 31.10 -12.25
N LYS A 159 -3.59 31.07 -13.41
CA LYS A 159 -4.15 31.62 -14.65
C LYS A 159 -5.32 30.80 -15.18
N GLU A 160 -5.39 29.55 -14.76
CA GLU A 160 -6.48 28.64 -15.09
C GLU A 160 -7.58 28.79 -14.04
N GLU A 161 -8.84 28.69 -14.46
CA GLU A 161 -10.00 28.74 -13.55
C GLU A 161 -10.07 27.51 -12.63
N PHE A 162 -9.33 26.45 -12.93
CA PHE A 162 -9.38 25.15 -12.27
C PHE A 162 -8.02 24.76 -11.77
N THR A 163 -7.85 24.73 -10.45
CA THR A 163 -6.63 24.25 -9.82
C THR A 163 -6.88 22.88 -9.20
N PRO A 164 -6.10 21.85 -9.55
CA PRO A 164 -6.26 20.55 -8.97
C PRO A 164 -5.92 20.56 -7.48
N ALA A 165 -6.72 19.86 -6.70
CA ALA A 165 -6.52 19.72 -5.26
C ALA A 165 -6.37 18.25 -4.84
N TYR A 166 -7.12 17.36 -5.47
CA TYR A 166 -7.12 15.93 -5.14
C TYR A 166 -7.03 15.10 -6.41
N PHE A 167 -6.31 14.01 -6.28
CA PHE A 167 -6.21 12.97 -7.31
C PHE A 167 -6.75 11.68 -6.72
N LYS A 168 -7.68 11.05 -7.40
CA LYS A 168 -8.31 9.81 -6.94
C LYS A 168 -7.99 8.69 -7.90
N ILE A 169 -7.63 7.56 -7.37
CA ILE A 169 -7.38 6.35 -8.15
C ILE A 169 -8.01 5.16 -7.43
N ARG A 170 -8.64 4.28 -8.21
CA ARG A 170 -9.19 3.03 -7.68
C ARG A 170 -8.32 1.89 -8.17
N ASP A 171 -7.61 1.27 -7.26
CA ASP A 171 -6.78 0.10 -7.54
C ASP A 171 -6.51 -0.68 -6.26
N SER A 172 -6.00 -1.89 -6.41
CA SER A 172 -5.47 -2.67 -5.30
C SER A 172 -4.11 -2.15 -4.89
N ALA A 173 -3.80 -2.18 -3.60
CA ALA A 173 -2.46 -1.85 -3.12
C ALA A 173 -1.47 -2.98 -3.42
N TYR A 174 -1.91 -4.21 -3.28
CA TYR A 174 -1.12 -5.42 -3.53
C TYR A 174 -1.87 -6.34 -4.46
N PHE A 175 -1.16 -7.08 -5.31
CA PHE A 175 -1.78 -8.09 -6.15
C PHE A 175 -2.49 -9.13 -5.28
N GLY A 176 -3.76 -9.37 -5.59
CA GLY A 176 -4.60 -10.32 -4.85
C GLY A 176 -5.52 -9.71 -3.79
N LEU A 177 -5.31 -8.44 -3.43
CA LEU A 177 -6.20 -7.72 -2.52
C LEU A 177 -7.30 -6.97 -3.27
N ASP A 178 -8.32 -6.55 -2.55
CA ASP A 178 -9.44 -5.81 -3.12
C ASP A 178 -9.02 -4.41 -3.57
N GLU A 179 -9.67 -3.92 -4.61
CA GLU A 179 -9.52 -2.54 -5.05
C GLU A 179 -10.06 -1.58 -3.99
N ARG A 180 -9.37 -0.45 -3.84
CA ARG A 180 -9.75 0.61 -2.91
C ARG A 180 -9.63 1.96 -3.59
N LEU A 181 -10.43 2.91 -3.12
CA LEU A 181 -10.27 4.29 -3.54
C LEU A 181 -9.09 4.89 -2.76
N ILE A 182 -8.07 5.32 -3.49
CA ILE A 182 -6.91 6.01 -2.94
C ILE A 182 -7.04 7.48 -3.31
N VAL A 183 -7.04 8.34 -2.32
CA VAL A 183 -7.15 9.78 -2.51
C VAL A 183 -5.82 10.43 -2.16
N LEU A 184 -5.31 11.22 -3.10
CA LEU A 184 -4.07 11.97 -2.96
C LEU A 184 -4.39 13.45 -2.81
N ARG A 185 -3.78 14.10 -1.83
CA ARG A 185 -3.86 15.56 -1.65
C ARG A 185 -2.66 16.19 -2.34
N LEU A 186 -2.91 17.18 -3.17
CA LEU A 186 -1.85 18.01 -3.73
C LEU A 186 -1.42 19.06 -2.71
N VAL A 187 -0.13 19.12 -2.43
CA VAL A 187 0.49 20.14 -1.59
C VAL A 187 1.39 20.99 -2.48
N ILE A 188 1.14 22.29 -2.46
CA ILE A 188 1.92 23.24 -3.27
C ILE A 188 2.66 24.16 -2.31
N ASN A 189 3.99 24.18 -2.44
CA ASN A 189 4.89 25.04 -1.71
C ASN A 189 5.69 25.90 -2.67
N THR A 190 6.56 26.73 -2.12
CA THR A 190 7.46 27.55 -2.92
C THR A 190 8.92 27.28 -2.59
N ASN A 191 9.75 27.36 -3.60
CA ASN A 191 11.22 27.39 -3.46
C ASN A 191 11.75 28.43 -4.45
N ASP A 192 12.32 29.52 -3.94
CA ASP A 192 12.80 30.64 -4.76
C ASP A 192 11.78 31.14 -5.79
N ASP A 193 10.55 31.43 -5.34
CA ASP A 193 9.41 31.89 -6.13
C ASP A 193 8.89 30.90 -7.18
N LYS A 194 9.40 29.67 -7.15
CA LYS A 194 8.92 28.59 -8.01
C LYS A 194 8.00 27.65 -7.24
N PRO A 195 6.92 27.15 -7.86
CA PRO A 195 6.07 26.18 -7.21
C PRO A 195 6.80 24.85 -7.05
N VAL A 196 6.61 24.23 -5.90
CA VAL A 196 7.08 22.89 -5.57
C VAL A 196 5.87 22.07 -5.18
N PHE A 197 5.75 20.92 -5.80
CA PHE A 197 4.58 20.04 -5.66
C PHE A 197 4.94 18.78 -4.89
N SER A 198 4.05 18.35 -4.03
CA SER A 198 4.11 17.05 -3.41
C SER A 198 2.71 16.46 -3.28
N ILE A 199 2.63 15.15 -3.10
CA ILE A 199 1.38 14.46 -2.85
C ILE A 199 1.42 13.79 -1.48
N GLN A 200 0.27 13.75 -0.82
CA GLN A 200 0.05 13.04 0.43
C GLN A 200 -1.12 12.08 0.25
N ILE A 201 -1.00 10.89 0.79
CA ILE A 201 -2.13 9.95 0.81
C ILE A 201 -3.08 10.40 1.92
N VAL A 202 -4.31 10.72 1.54
CA VAL A 202 -5.33 11.16 2.49
C VAL A 202 -5.73 9.98 3.38
N LYS A 203 -5.76 10.19 4.70
CA LYS A 203 -6.09 9.17 5.70
C LYS A 203 -5.23 7.89 5.54
N GLU A 204 -3.95 8.08 5.33
CA GLU A 204 -3.01 6.99 5.05
C GLU A 204 -3.06 5.89 6.10
N GLU A 205 -3.07 6.23 7.38
CA GLU A 205 -3.10 5.24 8.46
C GLU A 205 -4.36 4.36 8.42
N LEU A 206 -5.51 4.96 8.14
CA LEU A 206 -6.77 4.22 7.99
C LEU A 206 -6.76 3.32 6.76
N LEU A 207 -6.19 3.81 5.67
CA LEU A 207 -6.04 3.02 4.44
C LEU A 207 -5.13 1.81 4.66
N LEU A 208 -4.01 2.01 5.34
CA LEU A 208 -3.08 0.91 5.67
C LEU A 208 -3.74 -0.12 6.56
N ASP A 209 -4.55 0.31 7.53
CA ASP A 209 -5.32 -0.61 8.38
C ASP A 209 -6.32 -1.43 7.56
N GLU A 210 -7.07 -0.80 6.67
CA GLU A 210 -7.99 -1.51 5.77
C GLU A 210 -7.28 -2.56 4.91
N ILE A 211 -6.11 -2.23 4.40
CA ILE A 211 -5.30 -3.13 3.57
C ILE A 211 -4.88 -4.36 4.38
N ILE A 212 -4.39 -4.17 5.60
CA ILE A 212 -3.94 -5.30 6.42
C ILE A 212 -5.10 -6.16 6.91
N GLN A 213 -6.25 -5.56 7.22
CA GLN A 213 -7.45 -6.32 7.58
C GLN A 213 -7.97 -7.16 6.40
N ASP A 214 -7.95 -6.62 5.20
CA ASP A 214 -8.28 -7.36 3.98
C ASP A 214 -7.33 -8.55 3.76
N PHE A 215 -6.03 -8.33 3.89
CA PHE A 215 -5.03 -9.38 3.79
C PHE A 215 -5.27 -10.50 4.80
N LYS A 216 -5.46 -10.15 6.06
CA LYS A 216 -5.72 -11.11 7.13
C LYS A 216 -7.00 -11.92 6.86
N ALA A 217 -8.07 -11.24 6.44
CA ALA A 217 -9.34 -11.90 6.11
C ALA A 217 -9.16 -12.93 4.98
N LYS A 218 -8.38 -12.58 3.94
CA LYS A 218 -8.10 -13.49 2.82
C LYS A 218 -7.25 -14.69 3.25
N VAL A 219 -6.30 -14.51 4.14
CA VAL A 219 -5.52 -15.63 4.70
C VAL A 219 -6.42 -16.59 5.49
N ILE A 220 -7.29 -16.07 6.32
CA ILE A 220 -8.24 -16.87 7.11
C ILE A 220 -9.17 -17.66 6.18
N GLU A 221 -9.72 -17.01 5.17
CA GLU A 221 -10.60 -17.65 4.18
C GLU A 221 -9.86 -18.71 3.36
N LEU A 222 -8.60 -18.44 3.02
CA LEU A 222 -7.76 -19.35 2.24
C LEU A 222 -7.47 -20.67 2.97
N LEU A 223 -7.27 -20.61 4.28
CA LEU A 223 -6.87 -21.71 5.14
C LEU A 223 -7.79 -21.84 6.35
N PRO A 224 -9.06 -22.23 6.15
CA PRO A 224 -10.06 -22.23 7.22
C PRO A 224 -9.77 -23.22 8.36
N ASP A 225 -9.00 -24.27 8.08
CA ASP A 225 -8.67 -25.31 9.06
C ASP A 225 -7.34 -25.07 9.78
N ASN A 226 -6.64 -24.00 9.43
CA ASN A 226 -5.34 -23.64 10.01
C ASN A 226 -5.51 -22.51 11.03
N PRO A 227 -4.86 -22.59 12.20
CA PRO A 227 -4.86 -21.47 13.14
C PRO A 227 -4.17 -20.26 12.53
N VAL A 228 -4.83 -19.10 12.54
CA VAL A 228 -4.27 -17.82 12.06
C VAL A 228 -4.12 -16.90 13.27
N ARG A 229 -2.90 -16.43 13.48
CA ARG A 229 -2.54 -15.57 14.60
C ARG A 229 -1.85 -14.31 14.09
N ILE A 230 -1.92 -13.25 14.86
CA ILE A 230 -1.23 -12.00 14.57
C ILE A 230 0.13 -12.01 15.26
N GLY A 231 1.15 -11.63 14.52
CA GLY A 231 2.51 -11.51 15.05
C GLY A 231 3.54 -12.23 14.20
N THR A 232 4.74 -12.33 14.75
CA THR A 232 5.86 -13.07 14.16
C THR A 232 6.29 -14.16 15.12
N PHE A 233 6.72 -15.28 14.57
CA PHE A 233 7.26 -16.37 15.38
C PHE A 233 8.76 -16.47 15.15
N THR A 234 9.51 -16.41 16.23
CA THR A 234 10.96 -16.57 16.24
C THR A 234 11.30 -17.84 17.01
N ALA A 235 11.95 -18.78 16.32
CA ALA A 235 12.37 -20.05 16.94
C ALA A 235 13.78 -19.93 17.52
#